data_da3b221ae32d5da9403b3ab13bcd545b
#
_entry.id   da3b221ae32d5da9403b3ab13bcd545b
#
_cell.length_a   1.000
_cell.length_b   1.000
_cell.length_c   1.000
_cell.angle_alpha   90.00
_cell.angle_beta   90.00
_cell.angle_gamma   90.00
#
_symmetry.space_group_name_H-M   'P 1'
#
loop_
_entity.id
_entity.type
_entity.pdbx_description
1 polymer ?
#
loop_
_entity_poly.entity_id
_entity_poly.type
_entity_poly.pdbx_seq_one_letter_code
_entity_poly.pdbx_strand_id
1 'polypeptide(L)'
;MVSIDSVERGLARYIDKEIMPAIKTDGIKGFAIGTAASLLVKRGGNLLRVYAQNPKLQQMGLVTADGAVDLDALRDAARDNIPAGGLLVELPMGITLRVNTSDVDSLYRFIREEASV
;
A
#
# COMPACT_ATOMS: atom_id res chain seq x y z
N MET A 1 -16.18 -1.28 -4.67
CA MET A 1 -15.23 -2.42 -4.62
C MET A 1 -14.19 -2.28 -5.71
N VAL A 2 -12.95 -2.54 -5.41
CA VAL A 2 -11.87 -2.50 -6.38
C VAL A 2 -11.15 -3.86 -6.41
N SER A 3 -10.47 -4.17 -7.52
CA SER A 3 -9.71 -5.42 -7.63
C SER A 3 -8.38 -5.31 -6.87
N ILE A 4 -7.81 -6.45 -6.49
CA ILE A 4 -6.48 -6.50 -5.87
C ILE A 4 -5.44 -5.94 -6.83
N ASP A 5 -5.57 -6.21 -8.13
CA ASP A 5 -4.66 -5.68 -9.13
C ASP A 5 -4.68 -4.15 -9.18
N SER A 6 -5.86 -3.53 -9.02
CA SER A 6 -5.98 -2.07 -8.94
C SER A 6 -5.27 -1.53 -7.70
N VAL A 7 -5.37 -2.23 -6.56
CA VAL A 7 -4.66 -1.85 -5.34
C VAL A 7 -3.15 -1.92 -5.56
N GLU A 8 -2.66 -2.99 -6.18
CA GLU A 8 -1.23 -3.13 -6.48
C GLU A 8 -0.73 -2.02 -7.41
N ARG A 9 -1.47 -1.72 -8.48
CA ARG A 9 -1.08 -0.66 -9.41
C ARG A 9 -1.10 0.71 -8.75
N GLY A 10 -2.13 1.00 -7.95
CA GLY A 10 -2.22 2.26 -7.22
C GLY A 10 -1.09 2.44 -6.22
N LEU A 11 -0.76 1.38 -5.49
CA LEU A 11 0.36 1.39 -4.56
C LEU A 11 1.69 1.60 -5.27
N ALA A 12 1.91 0.93 -6.40
CA ALA A 12 3.13 1.10 -7.19
C ALA A 12 3.27 2.53 -7.70
N ARG A 13 2.19 3.14 -8.21
CA ARG A 13 2.20 4.53 -8.68
C ARG A 13 2.45 5.51 -7.53
N TYR A 14 1.84 5.26 -6.38
CA TYR A 14 2.04 6.10 -5.19
C TYR A 14 3.51 6.10 -4.78
N ILE A 15 4.12 4.93 -4.70
CA ILE A 15 5.53 4.81 -4.35
C ILE A 15 6.40 5.54 -5.38
N ASP A 16 6.14 5.35 -6.66
CA ASP A 16 6.94 5.94 -7.73
C ASP A 16 6.82 7.47 -7.77
N LYS A 17 5.63 8.02 -7.53
CA LYS A 17 5.38 9.46 -7.68
C LYS A 17 5.55 10.25 -6.39
N GLU A 18 5.26 9.65 -5.25
CA GLU A 18 5.23 10.37 -3.96
C GLU A 18 6.38 9.99 -3.04
N ILE A 19 6.80 8.74 -3.05
CA ILE A 19 7.84 8.26 -2.12
C ILE A 19 9.23 8.37 -2.73
N MET A 20 9.43 7.86 -3.94
CA MET A 20 10.75 7.85 -4.56
C MET A 20 11.33 9.26 -4.78
N PRO A 21 10.55 10.27 -5.24
CA PRO A 21 11.09 11.62 -5.38
C PRO A 21 11.46 12.28 -4.04
N ALA A 22 10.80 11.88 -2.94
CA ALA A 22 11.09 12.42 -1.62
C ALA A 22 12.36 11.81 -1.01
N ILE A 23 12.82 10.68 -1.52
CA ILE A 23 14.04 10.02 -1.07
C ILE A 23 15.16 10.46 -2.01
N LYS A 24 16.04 11.33 -1.55
CA LYS A 24 17.20 11.78 -2.32
C LYS A 24 18.22 10.64 -2.35
N THR A 25 18.19 9.88 -3.42
CA THR A 25 19.10 8.74 -3.61
C THR A 25 19.81 8.86 -4.94
N ASP A 26 20.99 8.28 -4.99
CA ASP A 26 21.77 8.16 -6.22
C ASP A 26 22.13 6.68 -6.44
N GLY A 27 22.38 6.31 -7.68
CA GLY A 27 22.97 5.05 -8.08
C GLY A 27 22.43 3.82 -7.37
N ILE A 28 23.32 3.16 -6.62
CA ILE A 28 23.04 1.87 -5.96
C ILE A 28 21.92 1.96 -4.94
N LYS A 29 21.86 3.05 -4.16
CA LYS A 29 20.78 3.25 -3.18
C LYS A 29 19.42 3.32 -3.84
N GLY A 30 19.31 4.07 -4.92
CA GLY A 30 18.06 4.17 -5.68
C GLY A 30 17.59 2.82 -6.20
N PHE A 31 18.51 2.01 -6.72
CA PHE A 31 18.19 0.68 -7.21
C PHE A 31 17.71 -0.23 -6.06
N ALA A 32 18.41 -0.23 -4.93
CA ALA A 32 18.04 -1.06 -3.78
C ALA A 32 16.67 -0.68 -3.21
N ILE A 33 16.38 0.61 -3.14
CA ILE A 33 15.08 1.10 -2.65
C ILE A 33 13.97 0.76 -3.62
N GLY A 34 14.19 0.90 -4.92
CA GLY A 34 13.23 0.51 -5.94
C GLY A 34 12.89 -0.98 -5.87
N THR A 35 13.90 -1.84 -5.66
CA THR A 35 13.70 -3.27 -5.49
C THR A 35 12.87 -3.57 -4.24
N ALA A 36 13.19 -2.93 -3.12
CA ALA A 36 12.46 -3.10 -1.87
C ALA A 36 10.99 -2.63 -2.01
N ALA A 37 10.76 -1.51 -2.69
CA ALA A 37 9.41 -1.01 -2.95
C ALA A 37 8.59 -1.99 -3.79
N SER A 38 9.20 -2.57 -4.82
CA SER A 38 8.55 -3.59 -5.65
C SER A 38 8.16 -4.82 -4.83
N LEU A 39 9.03 -5.26 -3.91
CA LEU A 39 8.73 -6.36 -3.02
C LEU A 39 7.58 -6.05 -2.07
N LEU A 40 7.50 -4.82 -1.56
CA LEU A 40 6.38 -4.39 -0.70
C LEU A 40 5.05 -4.44 -1.44
N VAL A 41 5.01 -4.01 -2.69
CA VAL A 41 3.81 -4.08 -3.53
C VAL A 41 3.36 -5.53 -3.69
N LYS A 42 4.29 -6.43 -4.02
CA LYS A 42 3.99 -7.85 -4.18
C LYS A 42 3.48 -8.48 -2.88
N ARG A 43 4.13 -8.16 -1.74
CA ARG A 43 3.70 -8.69 -0.44
C ARG A 43 2.30 -8.21 -0.07
N GLY A 44 2.00 -6.93 -0.31
CA GLY A 44 0.68 -6.38 -0.05
C GLY A 44 -0.40 -7.07 -0.88
N GLY A 45 -0.15 -7.28 -2.16
CA GLY A 45 -1.06 -7.99 -3.05
C GLY A 45 -1.27 -9.45 -2.61
N ASN A 46 -0.19 -10.14 -2.23
CA ASN A 46 -0.28 -11.52 -1.75
C ASN A 46 -1.06 -11.63 -0.44
N LEU A 47 -0.89 -10.69 0.47
CA LEU A 47 -1.67 -10.64 1.71
C LEU A 47 -3.16 -10.48 1.42
N LEU A 48 -3.52 -9.58 0.51
CA LEU A 48 -4.92 -9.39 0.12
C LEU A 48 -5.50 -10.65 -0.52
N ARG A 49 -4.72 -11.36 -1.32
CA ARG A 49 -5.16 -12.64 -1.91
C ARG A 49 -5.38 -13.71 -0.84
N VAL A 50 -4.53 -13.78 0.17
CA VAL A 50 -4.73 -14.68 1.31
C VAL A 50 -5.99 -14.33 2.08
N TYR A 51 -6.23 -13.02 2.31
CA TYR A 51 -7.47 -12.55 2.92
C TYR A 51 -8.69 -13.00 2.13
N ALA A 52 -8.63 -12.90 0.81
CA ALA A 52 -9.74 -13.29 -0.05
C ALA A 52 -10.06 -14.79 0.03
N GLN A 53 -9.06 -15.62 0.36
CA GLN A 53 -9.24 -17.07 0.45
C GLN A 53 -9.64 -17.56 1.84
N ASN A 54 -9.52 -16.72 2.88
CA ASN A 54 -9.76 -17.13 4.26
C ASN A 54 -11.14 -16.65 4.72
N PRO A 55 -12.09 -17.56 5.01
CA PRO A 55 -13.45 -17.17 5.42
C PRO A 55 -13.50 -16.31 6.69
N LYS A 56 -12.60 -16.54 7.65
CA LYS A 56 -12.54 -15.74 8.87
C LYS A 56 -12.15 -14.30 8.57
N LEU A 57 -11.20 -14.11 7.66
CA LEU A 57 -10.73 -12.78 7.29
C LEU A 57 -11.76 -12.06 6.42
N GLN A 58 -12.51 -12.79 5.59
CA GLN A 58 -13.61 -12.22 4.81
C GLN A 58 -14.68 -11.59 5.72
N GLN A 59 -14.91 -12.15 6.89
CA GLN A 59 -15.87 -11.62 7.86
C GLN A 59 -15.47 -10.24 8.39
N MET A 60 -14.20 -9.85 8.25
CA MET A 60 -13.73 -8.51 8.60
C MET A 60 -14.19 -7.44 7.61
N GLY A 61 -14.75 -7.83 6.47
CA GLY A 61 -15.34 -6.91 5.52
C GLY A 61 -14.35 -6.16 4.63
N LEU A 62 -13.08 -6.54 4.64
CA LEU A 62 -12.05 -5.83 3.86
C LEU A 62 -11.92 -6.38 2.44
N VAL A 63 -12.05 -7.69 2.27
CA VAL A 63 -11.85 -8.37 0.99
C VAL A 63 -12.96 -9.41 0.81
N THR A 64 -13.46 -9.55 -0.41
CA THR A 64 -14.47 -10.56 -0.76
C THR A 64 -13.81 -11.84 -1.30
N ALA A 65 -14.57 -12.92 -1.36
CA ALA A 65 -14.08 -14.21 -1.83
C ALA A 65 -13.61 -14.19 -3.29
N ASP A 66 -14.19 -13.30 -4.12
CA ASP A 66 -13.83 -13.14 -5.53
C ASP A 66 -12.67 -12.18 -5.76
N GLY A 67 -12.01 -11.73 -4.69
CA GLY A 67 -10.84 -10.88 -4.79
C GLY A 67 -11.11 -9.39 -4.95
N ALA A 68 -12.33 -8.95 -4.66
CA ALA A 68 -12.63 -7.53 -4.61
C ALA A 68 -12.30 -6.96 -3.22
N VAL A 69 -11.85 -5.71 -3.19
CA VAL A 69 -11.44 -5.02 -1.97
C VAL A 69 -12.43 -3.88 -1.68
N ASP A 70 -12.93 -3.83 -0.44
CA ASP A 70 -13.65 -2.65 0.04
C ASP A 70 -12.61 -1.59 0.41
N LEU A 71 -12.34 -0.70 -0.54
CA LEU A 71 -11.27 0.28 -0.39
C LEU A 71 -11.55 1.27 0.74
N ASP A 72 -12.81 1.67 0.94
CA ASP A 72 -13.18 2.57 2.02
C ASP A 72 -12.95 1.93 3.39
N ALA A 73 -13.33 0.66 3.54
CA ALA A 73 -13.08 -0.09 4.79
C ALA A 73 -11.60 -0.29 5.03
N LEU A 74 -10.84 -0.58 3.98
CA LEU A 74 -9.38 -0.76 4.08
C LEU A 74 -8.70 0.56 4.49
N ARG A 75 -9.12 1.68 3.91
CA ARG A 75 -8.62 3.00 4.29
C ARG A 75 -8.88 3.30 5.76
N ASP A 76 -10.10 3.08 6.22
CA ASP A 76 -10.47 3.37 7.61
C ASP A 76 -9.70 2.48 8.58
N ALA A 77 -9.54 1.20 8.27
CA ALA A 77 -8.75 0.28 9.08
C ALA A 77 -7.27 0.70 9.13
N ALA A 78 -6.71 1.13 8.00
CA ALA A 78 -5.32 1.60 7.95
C ALA A 78 -5.13 2.87 8.79
N ARG A 79 -6.06 3.84 8.69
CA ARG A 79 -5.99 5.07 9.48
C ARG A 79 -6.08 4.80 10.98
N ASP A 80 -6.94 3.87 11.38
CA ASP A 80 -7.12 3.51 12.79
C ASP A 80 -5.87 2.85 13.39
N ASN A 81 -5.03 2.26 12.55
CA ASN A 81 -3.81 1.58 12.99
C ASN A 81 -2.54 2.43 12.88
N ILE A 82 -2.64 3.69 12.44
CA ILE A 82 -1.51 4.60 12.41
C ILE A 82 -1.44 5.39 13.72
N PRO A 83 -0.31 5.31 14.45
CA PRO A 83 -0.12 6.07 15.69
C PRO A 83 -0.15 7.59 15.45
N ALA A 84 -0.43 8.36 16.49
CA ALA A 84 -0.54 9.82 16.42
C ALA A 84 0.71 10.49 15.86
N GLY A 85 1.90 9.92 16.09
CA GLY A 85 3.16 10.44 15.56
C GLY A 85 3.54 9.89 14.19
N GLY A 86 2.68 9.09 13.57
CA GLY A 86 2.97 8.40 12.32
C GLY A 86 3.57 7.01 12.54
N LEU A 87 3.50 6.18 11.52
CA LEU A 87 4.09 4.85 11.52
C LEU A 87 5.47 4.91 10.86
N LEU A 88 6.49 4.38 11.52
CA LEU A 88 7.83 4.34 10.96
C LEU A 88 8.04 3.03 10.21
N VAL A 89 8.45 3.14 8.95
CA VAL A 89 8.76 1.99 8.09
C VAL A 89 10.24 2.04 7.75
N GLU A 90 10.97 0.99 8.09
CA GLU A 90 12.39 0.89 7.79
C GLU A 90 12.60 0.33 6.40
N LEU A 91 13.39 1.03 5.61
CA LEU A 91 13.82 0.61 4.28
C LEU A 91 15.30 0.21 4.31
N PRO A 92 15.78 -0.51 3.27
CA PRO A 92 17.21 -0.81 3.16
C PRO A 92 18.08 0.47 3.20
N MET A 93 19.35 0.31 3.55
CA MET A 93 20.35 1.38 3.59
C MET A 93 20.13 2.40 4.72
N GLY A 94 19.42 2.02 5.78
CA GLY A 94 19.19 2.88 6.95
C GLY A 94 18.19 3.99 6.72
N ILE A 95 17.37 3.90 5.68
CA ILE A 95 16.35 4.90 5.39
C ILE A 95 15.08 4.55 6.17
N THR A 96 14.52 5.54 6.85
CA THR A 96 13.25 5.40 7.57
C THR A 96 12.22 6.34 6.96
N LEU A 97 11.05 5.79 6.62
CA LEU A 97 9.91 6.57 6.15
C LEU A 97 8.87 6.69 7.25
N ARG A 98 8.29 7.88 7.37
CA ARG A 98 7.17 8.12 8.28
C ARG A 98 5.89 8.15 7.46
N VAL A 99 4.94 7.26 7.79
CA VAL A 99 3.63 7.19 7.14
C VAL A 99 2.59 7.82 8.08
N ASN A 100 1.92 8.86 7.59
CA ASN A 100 0.88 9.57 8.33
C ASN A 100 -0.49 9.20 7.77
N THR A 101 -1.56 9.61 8.46
CA THR A 101 -2.93 9.39 7.97
C THR A 101 -3.18 10.08 6.63
N SER A 102 -2.53 11.23 6.39
CA SER A 102 -2.62 11.92 5.10
C SER A 102 -2.04 11.09 3.95
N ASP A 103 -1.03 10.26 4.22
CA ASP A 103 -0.45 9.37 3.21
C ASP A 103 -1.44 8.27 2.81
N VAL A 104 -2.23 7.79 3.77
CA VAL A 104 -3.29 6.82 3.49
C VAL A 104 -4.34 7.41 2.56
N ASP A 105 -4.73 8.66 2.79
CA ASP A 105 -5.70 9.36 1.94
C ASP A 105 -5.15 9.57 0.52
N SER A 106 -3.86 9.89 0.40
CA SER A 106 -3.20 10.02 -0.90
C SER A 106 -3.16 8.68 -1.64
N LEU A 107 -2.78 7.61 -0.95
CA LEU A 107 -2.76 6.26 -1.53
C LEU A 107 -4.16 5.83 -1.97
N TYR A 108 -5.19 6.11 -1.17
CA TYR A 108 -6.58 5.85 -1.54
C TYR A 108 -6.92 6.49 -2.87
N ARG A 109 -6.55 7.75 -3.08
CA ARG A 109 -6.82 8.45 -4.35
C ARG A 109 -6.12 7.80 -5.53
N PHE A 110 -4.86 7.40 -5.39
CA PHE A 110 -4.12 6.71 -6.44
C PHE A 110 -4.80 5.40 -6.83
N ILE A 111 -5.24 4.63 -5.83
CA ILE A 111 -5.93 3.36 -6.09
C ILE A 111 -7.29 3.60 -6.78
N ARG A 112 -8.04 4.62 -6.35
CA ARG A 112 -9.31 4.97 -6.97
C ARG A 112 -9.12 5.38 -8.44
N GLU A 113 -8.08 6.13 -8.75
CA GLU A 113 -7.77 6.51 -10.13
C GLU A 113 -7.49 5.28 -10.99
N GLU A 114 -6.73 4.32 -10.47
CA GLU A 114 -6.46 3.07 -11.19
C GLU A 114 -7.72 2.24 -11.39
N ALA A 115 -8.61 2.21 -10.42
CA ALA A 115 -9.86 1.46 -10.52
C ALA A 115 -10.86 2.09 -11.50
N SER A 116 -10.72 3.38 -11.79
CA SER A 116 -11.62 4.12 -12.68
C SER A 116 -11.23 4.03 -14.15
N VAL A 117 -10.07 3.48 -14.46
CA VAL A 117 -9.56 3.36 -15.83
C VAL A 117 -10.11 2.11 -16.53
#